data_8f75bc495d6f01057cfdd467a2983353
#
_entry.id   8f75bc495d6f01057cfdd467a2983353
#
_cell.length_a   1.000
_cell.length_b   1.000
_cell.length_c   1.000
_cell.angle_alpha   90.00
_cell.angle_beta   90.00
_cell.angle_gamma   90.00
#
_symmetry.space_group_name_H-M   'P 1'
#
loop_
_entity.id
_entity.type
_entity.pdbx_description
1 polymer ?
#
loop_
_entity_poly.entity_id
_entity_poly.type
_entity_poly.pdbx_seq_one_letter_code
_entity_poly.pdbx_strand_id
1 'polypeptide(L)'
;MGLLVWNGAQAAAGKEVPVLSASHVEKGTNPGPYNSDPPTSGQHYASEFEAGFFNEADLTSLPAYPEGYLVHNLEHGYVIFWYNCAVLDEAGCEQLKTGIRDVMEEFDGVKLIAFPRASLQVPLVMTSWGRLQEFGAFDAGQARRFVRANRYRAPEPAAP
;
A
#
# COMPACT_ATOMS: atom_id res chain seq x y z
N MET A 1 28.72 -29.21 -17.08
CA MET A 1 28.69 -28.22 -16.00
C MET A 1 27.37 -27.47 -16.14
N GLY A 2 26.34 -27.92 -15.44
CA GLY A 2 25.01 -27.29 -15.51
C GLY A 2 24.92 -26.12 -14.50
N LEU A 3 24.66 -24.92 -14.99
CA LEU A 3 24.30 -23.80 -14.15
C LEU A 3 22.88 -24.09 -13.59
N LEU A 4 22.82 -24.40 -12.32
CA LEU A 4 21.58 -24.35 -11.53
C LEU A 4 21.18 -22.87 -11.39
N VAL A 5 20.27 -22.40 -12.24
CA VAL A 5 19.59 -21.13 -12.03
C VAL A 5 18.65 -21.33 -10.84
N TRP A 6 19.09 -20.92 -9.66
CA TRP A 6 18.24 -20.89 -8.48
C TRP A 6 17.26 -19.71 -8.64
N ASN A 7 16.08 -19.99 -9.14
CA ASN A 7 14.95 -19.07 -9.11
C ASN A 7 14.42 -19.03 -7.67
N GLY A 8 15.18 -18.45 -6.78
CA GLY A 8 14.74 -18.17 -5.42
C GLY A 8 13.62 -17.15 -5.47
N ALA A 9 12.37 -17.56 -5.21
CA ALA A 9 11.29 -16.63 -4.98
C ALA A 9 11.76 -15.65 -3.88
N GLN A 10 11.77 -14.35 -4.18
CA GLN A 10 12.21 -13.33 -3.23
C GLN A 10 11.35 -13.42 -1.97
N ALA A 11 11.99 -13.51 -0.78
CA ALA A 11 11.26 -13.55 0.49
C ALA A 11 10.39 -12.29 0.63
N ALA A 12 9.18 -12.44 1.17
CA ALA A 12 8.31 -11.31 1.47
C ALA A 12 9.00 -10.30 2.40
N ALA A 13 8.84 -9.01 2.12
CA ALA A 13 9.37 -7.92 2.94
C ALA A 13 8.31 -7.39 3.91
N GLY A 14 8.77 -6.71 4.97
CA GLY A 14 7.91 -6.20 6.04
C GLY A 14 7.50 -7.29 7.04
N LYS A 15 6.76 -6.87 8.08
CA LYS A 15 6.20 -7.79 9.07
C LYS A 15 4.89 -8.39 8.58
N GLU A 16 4.62 -9.61 9.00
CA GLU A 16 3.35 -10.27 8.77
C GLU A 16 2.27 -9.69 9.69
N VAL A 17 1.08 -9.48 9.12
CA VAL A 17 -0.13 -9.11 9.84
C VAL A 17 -1.16 -10.22 9.58
N PRO A 18 -1.82 -10.76 10.61
CA PRO A 18 -2.84 -11.79 10.42
C PRO A 18 -3.91 -11.36 9.41
N VAL A 19 -4.17 -12.21 8.42
CA VAL A 19 -5.15 -11.91 7.37
C VAL A 19 -6.56 -12.07 7.92
N LEU A 20 -7.36 -11.00 7.77
CA LEU A 20 -8.78 -11.00 8.10
C LEU A 20 -9.61 -11.51 6.89
N SER A 21 -10.88 -11.84 7.15
CA SER A 21 -11.82 -12.25 6.10
C SER A 21 -11.93 -11.21 4.98
N ALA A 22 -11.80 -11.65 3.73
CA ALA A 22 -11.89 -10.83 2.52
C ALA A 22 -13.34 -10.71 2.00
N SER A 23 -14.33 -10.68 2.87
CA SER A 23 -15.74 -10.57 2.47
C SER A 23 -16.09 -9.16 2.00
N HIS A 24 -16.89 -9.07 0.92
CA HIS A 24 -17.42 -7.81 0.43
C HIS A 24 -18.55 -7.30 1.34
N VAL A 25 -18.56 -5.99 1.55
CA VAL A 25 -19.64 -5.27 2.24
C VAL A 25 -20.22 -4.20 1.32
N GLU A 26 -21.40 -3.70 1.65
CA GLU A 26 -22.08 -2.67 0.87
C GLU A 26 -21.31 -1.35 0.93
N LYS A 27 -21.14 -0.70 -0.24
CA LYS A 27 -20.50 0.62 -0.34
C LYS A 27 -21.18 1.66 0.56
N GLY A 28 -20.36 2.46 1.25
CA GLY A 28 -20.84 3.48 2.17
C GLY A 28 -21.05 3.00 3.60
N THR A 29 -21.00 1.68 3.85
CA THR A 29 -20.92 1.14 5.21
C THR A 29 -19.48 1.12 5.69
N ASN A 30 -19.27 1.28 7.02
CA ASN A 30 -17.93 1.17 7.58
C ASN A 30 -17.40 -0.28 7.44
N PRO A 31 -16.34 -0.53 6.65
CA PRO A 31 -15.83 -1.88 6.44
C PRO A 31 -14.97 -2.41 7.61
N GLY A 32 -14.59 -1.53 8.55
CA GLY A 32 -13.79 -1.93 9.73
C GLY A 32 -14.61 -2.68 10.78
N PRO A 33 -14.00 -3.03 11.92
CA PRO A 33 -12.62 -2.68 12.30
C PRO A 33 -11.57 -3.53 11.59
N TYR A 34 -10.36 -2.96 11.44
CA TYR A 34 -9.18 -3.65 10.94
C TYR A 34 -8.23 -3.98 12.10
N ASN A 35 -7.30 -4.91 11.87
CA ASN A 35 -6.32 -5.35 12.88
C ASN A 35 -4.95 -4.68 12.73
N SER A 36 -4.82 -3.72 11.84
CA SER A 36 -3.65 -2.85 11.69
C SER A 36 -4.06 -1.47 11.19
N ASP A 37 -3.21 -0.49 11.41
CA ASP A 37 -3.32 0.86 10.85
C ASP A 37 -1.99 1.23 10.15
N PRO A 38 -1.99 1.36 8.83
CA PRO A 38 -3.06 1.13 7.85
C PRO A 38 -3.50 -0.35 7.74
N PRO A 39 -4.68 -0.62 7.15
CA PRO A 39 -5.14 -1.99 6.95
C PRO A 39 -4.29 -2.75 5.93
N THR A 40 -4.16 -4.07 6.13
CA THR A 40 -3.49 -4.98 5.20
C THR A 40 -4.42 -6.04 4.60
N SER A 41 -5.60 -6.20 5.17
CA SER A 41 -6.64 -7.14 4.75
C SER A 41 -7.94 -6.84 5.49
N GLY A 42 -9.01 -7.53 5.18
CA GLY A 42 -10.28 -7.43 5.88
C GLY A 42 -11.46 -7.18 4.96
N GLN A 43 -12.60 -6.87 5.54
CA GLN A 43 -13.80 -6.54 4.78
C GLN A 43 -13.57 -5.28 3.92
N HIS A 44 -14.13 -5.30 2.72
CA HIS A 44 -13.95 -4.23 1.75
C HIS A 44 -15.12 -4.16 0.77
N TYR A 45 -15.12 -3.15 -0.09
CA TYR A 45 -16.13 -3.03 -1.14
C TYR A 45 -15.73 -3.84 -2.38
N ALA A 46 -16.72 -4.21 -3.20
CA ALA A 46 -16.47 -4.82 -4.52
C ALA A 46 -16.08 -3.74 -5.55
N SER A 47 -15.16 -2.88 -5.20
CA SER A 47 -14.63 -1.80 -6.04
C SER A 47 -13.28 -1.33 -5.50
N GLU A 48 -12.42 -0.95 -6.41
CA GLU A 48 -11.08 -0.45 -6.17
C GLU A 48 -10.92 1.02 -6.55
N PHE A 49 -9.81 1.63 -6.16
CA PHE A 49 -9.32 2.87 -6.76
C PHE A 49 -8.34 2.58 -7.89
N GLU A 50 -8.25 3.50 -8.84
CA GLU A 50 -7.20 3.45 -9.85
C GLU A 50 -5.82 3.63 -9.20
N ALA A 51 -4.80 2.99 -9.79
CA ALA A 51 -3.41 3.21 -9.39
C ALA A 51 -3.02 4.68 -9.57
N GLY A 52 -2.23 5.22 -8.65
CA GLY A 52 -1.78 6.59 -8.76
C GLY A 52 -1.43 7.23 -7.43
N PHE A 53 -1.09 8.51 -7.49
CA PHE A 53 -0.70 9.30 -6.35
C PHE A 53 -1.84 10.23 -5.92
N PHE A 54 -2.42 9.97 -4.75
CA PHE A 54 -3.43 10.83 -4.12
C PHE A 54 -2.74 11.87 -3.23
N ASN A 55 -3.12 13.12 -3.38
CA ASN A 55 -2.69 14.21 -2.51
C ASN A 55 -3.72 14.45 -1.40
N GLU A 56 -3.35 15.22 -0.37
CA GLU A 56 -4.23 15.57 0.73
C GLU A 56 -5.51 16.30 0.26
N ALA A 57 -5.38 17.14 -0.79
CA ALA A 57 -6.51 17.85 -1.38
C ALA A 57 -7.54 16.91 -2.03
N ASP A 58 -7.10 15.77 -2.54
CA ASP A 58 -7.97 14.81 -3.21
C ASP A 58 -8.95 14.15 -2.23
N LEU A 59 -8.58 14.05 -0.95
CA LEU A 59 -9.40 13.41 0.08
C LEU A 59 -10.80 14.02 0.22
N THR A 60 -10.94 15.30 -0.08
CA THR A 60 -12.23 16.01 0.05
C THR A 60 -13.28 15.56 -0.97
N SER A 61 -12.84 14.96 -2.09
CA SER A 61 -13.69 14.46 -3.17
C SER A 61 -13.88 12.95 -3.14
N LEU A 62 -13.21 12.24 -2.24
CA LEU A 62 -13.32 10.80 -2.13
C LEU A 62 -14.61 10.37 -1.42
N PRO A 63 -15.11 9.17 -1.72
CA PRO A 63 -16.23 8.60 -0.97
C PRO A 63 -15.86 8.31 0.49
N ALA A 64 -16.89 8.18 1.33
CA ALA A 64 -16.70 7.76 2.72
C ALA A 64 -15.99 6.41 2.80
N TYR A 65 -15.17 6.25 3.85
CA TYR A 65 -14.41 5.01 4.11
C TYR A 65 -13.54 4.56 2.90
N PRO A 66 -12.56 5.39 2.48
CA PRO A 66 -11.69 5.04 1.35
C PRO A 66 -10.93 3.73 1.56
N GLU A 67 -10.72 3.31 2.82
CA GLU A 67 -10.11 2.02 3.17
C GLU A 67 -10.86 0.83 2.55
N GLY A 68 -12.17 0.92 2.40
CA GLY A 68 -12.96 -0.13 1.77
C GLY A 68 -12.58 -0.39 0.30
N TYR A 69 -12.15 0.63 -0.41
CA TYR A 69 -11.61 0.54 -1.79
C TYR A 69 -10.16 0.09 -1.78
N LEU A 70 -9.35 0.66 -0.89
CA LEU A 70 -7.91 0.38 -0.81
C LEU A 70 -7.60 -1.05 -0.37
N VAL A 71 -8.40 -1.64 0.52
CA VAL A 71 -8.27 -3.05 0.88
C VAL A 71 -8.62 -3.96 -0.29
N HIS A 72 -9.59 -3.59 -1.15
CA HIS A 72 -9.86 -4.30 -2.41
C HIS A 72 -8.65 -4.24 -3.35
N ASN A 73 -8.01 -3.08 -3.49
CA ASN A 73 -6.74 -2.98 -4.22
C ASN A 73 -5.68 -3.95 -3.68
N LEU A 74 -5.53 -4.05 -2.33
CA LEU A 74 -4.57 -4.99 -1.73
C LEU A 74 -4.90 -6.44 -2.09
N GLU A 75 -6.19 -6.84 -2.12
CA GLU A 75 -6.62 -8.17 -2.56
C GLU A 75 -6.23 -8.47 -4.01
N HIS A 76 -6.18 -7.43 -4.86
CA HIS A 76 -5.70 -7.51 -6.24
C HIS A 76 -4.18 -7.43 -6.39
N GLY A 77 -3.43 -7.45 -5.29
CA GLY A 77 -1.96 -7.48 -5.31
C GLY A 77 -1.29 -6.12 -5.42
N TYR A 78 -1.99 -5.04 -5.11
CA TYR A 78 -1.40 -3.71 -5.02
C TYR A 78 -0.47 -3.58 -3.82
N VAL A 79 0.45 -2.62 -3.90
CA VAL A 79 1.23 -2.06 -2.80
C VAL A 79 0.79 -0.61 -2.60
N ILE A 80 0.54 -0.23 -1.35
CA ILE A 80 0.12 1.12 -1.00
C ILE A 80 1.19 1.78 -0.14
N PHE A 81 1.58 2.99 -0.54
CA PHE A 81 2.43 3.92 0.19
C PHE A 81 1.53 4.87 0.98
N TRP A 82 1.31 4.59 2.25
CA TRP A 82 0.56 5.47 3.14
C TRP A 82 1.52 6.50 3.72
N TYR A 83 1.32 7.79 3.45
CA TYR A 83 2.22 8.82 3.89
C TYR A 83 1.54 9.85 4.79
N ASN A 84 2.32 10.45 5.71
CA ASN A 84 1.86 11.51 6.59
C ASN A 84 2.84 12.69 6.58
N CYS A 85 2.47 13.78 5.91
CA CYS A 85 3.24 15.01 5.90
C CYS A 85 3.18 15.80 7.21
N ALA A 86 2.17 15.57 8.06
CA ALA A 86 2.02 16.31 9.32
C ALA A 86 3.13 16.01 10.34
N VAL A 87 3.87 14.92 10.18
CA VAL A 87 5.02 14.57 11.03
C VAL A 87 6.37 15.10 10.49
N LEU A 88 6.33 15.87 9.40
CA LEU A 88 7.51 16.45 8.72
C LEU A 88 7.34 17.96 8.58
N ASP A 89 8.44 18.66 8.29
CA ASP A 89 8.37 20.01 7.77
C ASP A 89 8.01 20.02 6.28
N GLU A 90 7.79 21.19 5.70
CA GLU A 90 7.40 21.35 4.30
C GLU A 90 8.41 20.71 3.35
N ALA A 91 9.71 20.98 3.56
CA ALA A 91 10.78 20.43 2.72
C ALA A 91 10.86 18.91 2.84
N GLY A 92 10.71 18.36 4.04
CA GLY A 92 10.67 16.90 4.29
C GLY A 92 9.47 16.24 3.64
N CYS A 93 8.30 16.90 3.66
CA CYS A 93 7.10 16.42 2.97
C CYS A 93 7.31 16.33 1.45
N GLU A 94 7.84 17.39 0.84
CA GLU A 94 8.12 17.39 -0.61
C GLU A 94 9.16 16.35 -1.00
N GLN A 95 10.21 16.16 -0.21
CA GLN A 95 11.20 15.10 -0.43
C GLN A 95 10.59 13.71 -0.33
N LEU A 96 9.72 13.46 0.65
CA LEU A 96 8.99 12.20 0.80
C LEU A 96 8.12 11.91 -0.42
N LYS A 97 7.29 12.87 -0.83
CA LYS A 97 6.40 12.73 -2.00
C LYS A 97 7.19 12.48 -3.28
N THR A 98 8.29 13.22 -3.49
CA THR A 98 9.17 13.01 -4.64
C THR A 98 9.77 11.62 -4.64
N GLY A 99 10.32 11.18 -3.50
CA GLY A 99 10.89 9.84 -3.37
C GLY A 99 9.88 8.72 -3.64
N ILE A 100 8.64 8.87 -3.14
CA ILE A 100 7.57 7.91 -3.42
C ILE A 100 7.25 7.88 -4.92
N ARG A 101 7.07 9.05 -5.57
CA ARG A 101 6.80 9.12 -7.02
C ARG A 101 7.91 8.46 -7.83
N ASP A 102 9.16 8.73 -7.51
CA ASP A 102 10.32 8.16 -8.21
C ASP A 102 10.30 6.63 -8.13
N VAL A 103 10.02 6.06 -6.95
CA VAL A 103 9.90 4.60 -6.80
C VAL A 103 8.70 4.07 -7.58
N MET A 104 7.54 4.74 -7.53
CA MET A 104 6.36 4.30 -8.30
C MET A 104 6.64 4.31 -9.80
N GLU A 105 7.33 5.34 -10.32
CA GLU A 105 7.67 5.46 -11.75
C GLU A 105 8.61 4.35 -12.22
N GLU A 106 9.55 3.90 -11.39
CA GLU A 106 10.43 2.76 -11.71
C GLU A 106 9.66 1.45 -12.01
N PHE A 107 8.43 1.35 -11.54
CA PHE A 107 7.53 0.22 -11.77
C PHE A 107 6.35 0.56 -12.69
N ASP A 108 6.47 1.65 -13.47
CA ASP A 108 5.42 2.17 -14.37
C ASP A 108 4.09 2.46 -13.66
N GLY A 109 4.10 2.65 -12.35
CA GLY A 109 2.91 2.88 -11.51
C GLY A 109 1.97 1.68 -11.40
N VAL A 110 2.30 0.53 -11.99
CA VAL A 110 1.41 -0.63 -12.07
C VAL A 110 1.15 -1.22 -10.68
N LYS A 111 -0.13 -1.24 -10.28
CA LYS A 111 -0.59 -1.72 -8.96
C LYS A 111 0.10 -1.02 -7.78
N LEU A 112 0.34 0.27 -7.93
CA LEU A 112 0.89 1.11 -6.88
C LEU A 112 -0.04 2.31 -6.61
N ILE A 113 -0.28 2.56 -5.33
CA ILE A 113 -1.04 3.71 -4.85
C ILE A 113 -0.21 4.41 -3.79
N ALA A 114 -0.12 5.76 -3.84
CA ALA A 114 0.28 6.57 -2.71
C ALA A 114 -0.96 7.28 -2.15
N PHE A 115 -1.14 7.21 -0.83
CA PHE A 115 -2.35 7.71 -0.18
C PHE A 115 -2.02 8.41 1.14
N PRO A 116 -2.53 9.65 1.38
CA PRO A 116 -2.27 10.37 2.62
C PRO A 116 -3.05 9.75 3.79
N ARG A 117 -2.39 9.63 4.97
CA ARG A 117 -3.00 9.09 6.19
C ARG A 117 -2.52 9.79 7.43
N ALA A 118 -3.38 10.61 8.01
CA ALA A 118 -3.05 11.46 9.15
C ALA A 118 -2.88 10.71 10.48
N SER A 119 -3.33 9.46 10.60
CA SER A 119 -3.20 8.65 11.81
C SER A 119 -1.78 8.12 12.05
N LEU A 120 -0.91 8.12 11.02
CA LEU A 120 0.44 7.61 11.13
C LEU A 120 1.30 8.45 12.08
N GLN A 121 2.11 7.78 12.89
CA GLN A 121 3.12 8.43 13.75
C GLN A 121 4.50 8.50 13.09
N VAL A 122 4.64 7.93 11.91
CA VAL A 122 5.84 7.91 11.07
C VAL A 122 5.52 8.49 9.68
N PRO A 123 6.52 8.98 8.93
CA PRO A 123 6.28 9.60 7.62
C PRO A 123 5.65 8.66 6.59
N LEU A 124 5.97 7.36 6.63
CA LEU A 124 5.54 6.39 5.64
C LEU A 124 5.29 5.03 6.27
N VAL A 125 4.21 4.39 5.86
CA VAL A 125 3.97 2.96 6.04
C VAL A 125 3.64 2.36 4.68
N MET A 126 4.26 1.25 4.33
CA MET A 126 3.89 0.50 3.12
C MET A 126 3.12 -0.75 3.50
N THR A 127 2.04 -1.02 2.78
CA THR A 127 1.25 -2.24 2.94
C THR A 127 1.07 -2.99 1.64
N SER A 128 0.94 -4.28 1.76
CA SER A 128 0.42 -5.21 0.77
C SER A 128 -0.48 -6.21 1.50
N TRP A 129 -1.08 -7.16 0.82
CA TRP A 129 -1.96 -8.13 1.46
C TRP A 129 -1.23 -8.90 2.58
N GLY A 130 -1.66 -8.70 3.82
CA GLY A 130 -1.08 -9.34 5.00
C GLY A 130 0.34 -8.91 5.37
N ARG A 131 0.84 -7.79 4.83
CA ARG A 131 2.20 -7.27 5.10
C ARG A 131 2.22 -5.78 5.35
N LEU A 132 3.07 -5.34 6.28
CA LEU A 132 3.23 -3.95 6.66
C LEU A 132 4.69 -3.64 7.00
N GLN A 133 5.18 -2.49 6.53
CA GLN A 133 6.49 -1.97 6.89
C GLN A 133 6.41 -0.49 7.22
N GLU A 134 6.88 -0.11 8.40
CA GLU A 134 7.03 1.28 8.84
C GLU A 134 8.39 1.83 8.43
N PHE A 135 8.40 3.14 8.10
CA PHE A 135 9.61 3.89 7.75
C PHE A 135 9.69 5.13 8.63
N GLY A 136 10.65 5.17 9.54
CA GLY A 136 10.96 6.37 10.33
C GLY A 136 11.58 7.51 9.50
N ALA A 137 12.17 7.15 8.37
CA ALA A 137 12.60 8.04 7.30
C ALA A 137 12.46 7.30 5.96
N PHE A 138 12.23 8.04 4.87
CA PHE A 138 12.11 7.44 3.55
C PHE A 138 13.45 6.81 3.13
N ASP A 139 13.38 5.56 2.69
CA ASP A 139 14.49 4.80 2.12
C ASP A 139 14.04 4.15 0.82
N ALA A 140 14.51 4.69 -0.29
CA ALA A 140 14.12 4.23 -1.63
C ALA A 140 14.50 2.77 -1.88
N GLY A 141 15.65 2.30 -1.39
CA GLY A 141 16.10 0.92 -1.53
C GLY A 141 15.17 -0.07 -0.82
N GLN A 142 14.76 0.25 0.41
CA GLN A 142 13.81 -0.56 1.16
C GLN A 142 12.41 -0.52 0.55
N ALA A 143 11.97 0.65 0.07
CA ALA A 143 10.68 0.79 -0.62
C ALA A 143 10.62 -0.06 -1.90
N ARG A 144 11.66 -0.02 -2.74
CA ARG A 144 11.78 -0.89 -3.93
C ARG A 144 11.73 -2.36 -3.56
N ARG A 145 12.45 -2.75 -2.52
CA ARG A 145 12.46 -4.14 -2.04
C ARG A 145 11.08 -4.57 -1.60
N PHE A 146 10.34 -3.72 -0.89
CA PHE A 146 8.96 -4.01 -0.47
C PHE A 146 8.05 -4.22 -1.69
N VAL A 147 8.12 -3.35 -2.70
CA VAL A 147 7.33 -3.49 -3.93
C VAL A 147 7.67 -4.80 -4.64
N ARG A 148 8.95 -5.07 -4.89
CA ARG A 148 9.38 -6.30 -5.60
C ARG A 148 8.99 -7.59 -4.88
N ALA A 149 9.08 -7.59 -3.55
CA ALA A 149 8.79 -8.77 -2.75
C ALA A 149 7.30 -9.04 -2.58
N ASN A 150 6.44 -8.01 -2.59
CA ASN A 150 5.06 -8.15 -2.16
C ASN A 150 4.01 -7.84 -3.24
N ARG A 151 4.33 -7.03 -4.28
CA ARG A 151 3.37 -6.76 -5.37
C ARG A 151 2.96 -8.07 -6.05
N TYR A 152 1.69 -8.22 -6.36
CA TYR A 152 1.04 -9.43 -6.88
C TYR A 152 0.93 -10.61 -5.89
N ARG A 153 1.38 -10.48 -4.65
CA ARG A 153 1.18 -11.51 -3.61
C ARG A 153 -0.12 -11.27 -2.87
N ALA A 154 -1.19 -11.78 -3.42
CA ALA A 154 -2.54 -11.56 -2.90
C ALA A 154 -3.48 -12.65 -3.43
N PRO A 155 -4.73 -12.74 -2.91
CA PRO A 155 -5.70 -13.74 -3.36
C PRO A 155 -6.07 -13.64 -4.84
N GLU A 156 -6.15 -12.42 -5.39
CA GLU A 156 -6.62 -12.17 -6.76
C GLU A 156 -5.58 -11.37 -7.58
N PRO A 157 -4.34 -11.87 -7.75
CA PRO A 157 -3.26 -11.08 -8.35
C PRO A 157 -3.44 -10.84 -9.86
N ALA A 158 -4.28 -11.62 -10.54
CA ALA A 158 -4.58 -11.46 -11.96
C ALA A 158 -5.73 -10.47 -12.23
N ALA A 159 -6.45 -10.02 -11.21
CA ALA A 159 -7.45 -8.96 -11.33
C ALA A 159 -6.78 -7.62 -11.68
N PRO A 160 -7.48 -6.69 -12.37
CA PRO A 160 -6.92 -5.39 -12.75
C PRO A 160 -6.48 -4.54 -11.56
#